data_9748f2328bd8feabb5d35e360f08046b
#
_entry.id   9748f2328bd8feabb5d35e360f08046b
#
_cell.length_a   1.000
_cell.length_b   1.000
_cell.length_c   1.000
_cell.angle_alpha   90.00
_cell.angle_beta   90.00
_cell.angle_gamma   90.00
#
_symmetry.space_group_name_H-M   'P 1'
#
loop_
_entity.id
_entity.type
_entity.pdbx_description
1 polymer ?
#
loop_
_entity_poly.entity_id
_entity_poly.type
_entity_poly.pdbx_seq_one_letter_code
_entity_poly.pdbx_strand_id
1 'polypeptide(L)'
;VDSCRTCPSCKEGLEQYCEVGFVGTYNGQDRETGENTYGGYSTALVVDEAFVLRVPKNLDPAGVAPLLCAGITTYSPLRQWGAGPGRKVGIVGLGGLGHMGVKIAHAMGAHVVLFTTSTSKIEDAKRLGADEVVISRNPDEMAAHANSFDLIVNTVAAQHDLNPFINLLKRDGTMTLVGAPEHDHPSPQVFNLIMKRRRLAGSLIGGIAETQEMLDFCGEHCLTADIEMIPMQKINDAYERMLKSDVKYRFVIDIDSMRK
;
A
#
# COMPACT_ATOMS: atom_id res chain seq x y z
N VAL A 1 7.98 3.73 12.07
CA VAL A 1 9.20 2.95 12.38
C VAL A 1 10.26 3.85 13.01
N ASP A 2 11.06 3.31 13.90
CA ASP A 2 12.25 3.97 14.43
C ASP A 2 13.48 3.56 13.60
N SER A 3 14.52 4.42 13.59
CA SER A 3 15.75 4.23 12.82
C SER A 3 16.97 4.86 13.50
N CYS A 4 18.17 4.57 13.00
CA CYS A 4 19.38 5.16 13.60
C CYS A 4 19.58 6.65 13.29
N ARG A 5 18.88 7.22 12.33
CA ARG A 5 18.96 8.63 11.85
C ARG A 5 20.33 9.09 11.35
N THR A 6 21.35 8.24 11.36
CA THR A 6 22.75 8.62 11.08
C THR A 6 23.36 7.96 9.85
N CYS A 7 22.82 6.80 9.42
CA CYS A 7 23.29 6.12 8.20
C CYS A 7 22.86 6.88 6.93
N PRO A 8 23.48 6.59 5.77
CA PRO A 8 23.12 7.24 4.51
C PRO A 8 21.63 7.20 4.20
N SER A 9 21.01 6.03 4.28
CA SER A 9 19.56 5.86 4.00
C SER A 9 18.70 6.77 4.88
N CYS A 10 18.97 6.82 6.19
CA CYS A 10 18.23 7.71 7.09
C CYS A 10 18.42 9.20 6.76
N LYS A 11 19.63 9.61 6.36
CA LYS A 11 19.92 11.00 5.96
C LYS A 11 19.24 11.41 4.66
N GLU A 12 18.89 10.43 3.81
CA GLU A 12 18.13 10.62 2.59
C GLU A 12 16.61 10.61 2.81
N GLY A 13 16.14 10.43 4.07
CA GLY A 13 14.72 10.32 4.41
C GLY A 13 14.13 8.96 4.07
N LEU A 14 14.96 7.93 4.02
CA LEU A 14 14.60 6.54 3.74
C LEU A 14 14.78 5.67 5.00
N GLU A 15 14.17 6.09 6.10
CA GLU A 15 14.31 5.45 7.42
C GLU A 15 13.90 3.98 7.41
N GLN A 16 12.93 3.59 6.55
CA GLN A 16 12.50 2.22 6.37
C GLN A 16 13.59 1.30 5.80
N TYR A 17 14.64 1.88 5.20
CA TYR A 17 15.82 1.17 4.71
C TYR A 17 17.06 1.43 5.57
N CYS A 18 16.88 1.74 6.85
CA CYS A 18 17.98 1.97 7.79
C CYS A 18 19.01 0.82 7.74
N GLU A 19 20.27 1.16 7.46
CA GLU A 19 21.35 0.17 7.26
C GLU A 19 21.76 -0.56 8.56
N VAL A 20 21.40 0.02 9.71
CA VAL A 20 21.57 -0.61 11.03
C VAL A 20 20.35 -1.46 11.41
N GLY A 21 19.33 -1.48 10.54
CA GLY A 21 18.02 -2.05 10.77
C GLY A 21 17.03 -1.00 11.32
N PHE A 22 15.80 -1.02 10.84
CA PHE A 22 14.71 -0.22 11.43
C PHE A 22 14.01 -0.99 12.55
N VAL A 23 13.36 -0.28 13.48
CA VAL A 23 12.47 -0.88 14.46
C VAL A 23 11.03 -0.73 13.99
N GLY A 24 10.33 -1.84 13.82
CA GLY A 24 8.92 -1.84 13.45
C GLY A 24 8.06 -1.18 14.54
N THR A 25 7.03 -0.45 14.14
CA THR A 25 6.02 0.11 15.07
C THR A 25 5.26 -1.00 15.80
N TYR A 26 5.15 -2.16 15.18
CA TYR A 26 4.53 -3.36 15.72
C TYR A 26 5.54 -4.51 15.70
N ASN A 27 5.60 -5.28 16.79
CA ASN A 27 6.42 -6.48 16.93
C ASN A 27 7.92 -6.25 16.63
N GLY A 28 8.41 -5.04 16.88
CA GLY A 28 9.82 -4.70 16.90
C GLY A 28 10.37 -4.75 18.32
N GLN A 29 11.67 -4.61 18.48
CA GLN A 29 12.31 -4.40 19.77
C GLN A 29 12.82 -2.98 19.87
N ASP A 30 12.33 -2.24 20.84
CA ASP A 30 12.79 -0.87 21.10
C ASP A 30 14.31 -0.84 21.35
N ARG A 31 15.01 0.13 20.78
CA ARG A 31 16.48 0.18 20.81
C ARG A 31 17.06 0.51 22.19
N GLU A 32 16.31 1.25 23.00
CA GLU A 32 16.77 1.73 24.30
C GLU A 32 16.35 0.76 25.40
N THR A 33 15.11 0.30 25.39
CA THR A 33 14.54 -0.53 26.44
C THR A 33 14.64 -2.03 26.14
N GLY A 34 14.75 -2.43 24.85
CA GLY A 34 14.69 -3.82 24.43
C GLY A 34 13.28 -4.43 24.52
N GLU A 35 12.28 -3.64 24.88
CA GLU A 35 10.88 -4.08 24.99
C GLU A 35 10.21 -4.21 23.62
N ASN A 36 9.16 -5.01 23.58
CA ASN A 36 8.40 -5.20 22.35
C ASN A 36 7.51 -3.99 22.05
N THR A 37 7.46 -3.57 20.77
CA THR A 37 6.61 -2.45 20.32
C THR A 37 5.22 -2.96 19.96
N TYR A 38 4.19 -2.32 20.50
CA TYR A 38 2.78 -2.67 20.26
C TYR A 38 2.03 -1.64 19.41
N GLY A 39 2.70 -0.50 19.07
CA GLY A 39 2.11 0.56 18.25
C GLY A 39 0.75 1.03 18.77
N GLY A 40 -0.24 1.08 17.87
CA GLY A 40 -1.60 1.50 18.21
C GLY A 40 -2.42 0.53 19.06
N TYR A 41 -1.88 -0.65 19.43
CA TYR A 41 -2.53 -1.56 20.41
C TYR A 41 -2.22 -1.14 21.85
N SER A 42 -2.31 0.15 22.13
CA SER A 42 -2.07 0.73 23.45
C SER A 42 -2.89 1.99 23.65
N THR A 43 -3.13 2.36 24.90
CA THR A 43 -3.87 3.59 25.26
C THR A 43 -2.98 4.84 25.22
N ALA A 44 -1.67 4.65 25.25
CA ALA A 44 -0.67 5.71 25.18
C ALA A 44 0.63 5.14 24.59
N LEU A 45 1.40 5.99 23.93
CA LEU A 45 2.69 5.68 23.35
C LEU A 45 3.64 6.83 23.63
N VAL A 46 4.86 6.52 24.04
CA VAL A 46 5.97 7.47 24.11
C VAL A 46 6.86 7.22 22.89
N VAL A 47 7.18 8.28 22.16
CA VAL A 47 7.95 8.18 20.90
C VAL A 47 8.79 9.45 20.73
N ASP A 48 9.98 9.32 20.14
CA ASP A 48 10.81 10.46 19.76
C ASP A 48 10.06 11.36 18.76
N GLU A 49 10.12 12.68 18.98
CA GLU A 49 9.41 13.67 18.16
C GLU A 49 9.76 13.60 16.66
N ALA A 50 10.96 13.11 16.31
CA ALA A 50 11.40 12.95 14.93
C ALA A 50 10.54 11.94 14.14
N PHE A 51 9.79 11.08 14.81
CA PHE A 51 8.89 10.08 14.20
C PHE A 51 7.41 10.45 14.32
N VAL A 52 7.10 11.67 14.78
CA VAL A 52 5.72 12.17 14.89
C VAL A 52 5.31 12.87 13.61
N LEU A 53 4.11 12.58 13.14
CA LEU A 53 3.51 13.15 11.94
C LEU A 53 2.32 14.04 12.29
N ARG A 54 2.07 15.05 11.46
CA ARG A 54 0.90 15.92 11.58
C ARG A 54 -0.22 15.39 10.72
N VAL A 55 -1.38 15.18 11.31
CA VAL A 55 -2.60 14.80 10.59
C VAL A 55 -3.33 16.06 10.13
N PRO A 56 -3.69 16.18 8.83
CA PRO A 56 -4.51 17.28 8.33
C PRO A 56 -5.85 17.36 9.05
N LYS A 57 -6.22 18.57 9.52
CA LYS A 57 -7.40 18.79 10.37
C LYS A 57 -8.75 18.50 9.69
N ASN A 58 -8.77 18.49 8.36
CA ASN A 58 -9.94 18.21 7.55
C ASN A 58 -10.21 16.73 7.32
N LEU A 59 -9.32 15.85 7.77
CA LEU A 59 -9.48 14.41 7.64
C LEU A 59 -9.99 13.78 8.94
N ASP A 60 -10.89 12.80 8.82
CA ASP A 60 -11.33 11.98 9.96
C ASP A 60 -10.17 11.09 10.44
N PRO A 61 -9.73 11.19 11.71
CA PRO A 61 -8.64 10.39 12.27
C PRO A 61 -8.82 8.88 12.10
N ALA A 62 -10.05 8.38 12.17
CA ALA A 62 -10.31 6.95 11.96
C ALA A 62 -9.95 6.50 10.54
N GLY A 63 -10.33 7.30 9.54
CA GLY A 63 -9.96 7.04 8.14
C GLY A 63 -8.49 7.31 7.82
N VAL A 64 -7.80 8.11 8.65
CA VAL A 64 -6.35 8.39 8.52
C VAL A 64 -5.50 7.25 9.07
N ALA A 65 -5.91 6.58 10.14
CA ALA A 65 -5.09 5.53 10.76
C ALA A 65 -4.51 4.52 9.74
N PRO A 66 -5.28 3.98 8.78
CA PRO A 66 -4.73 3.08 7.77
C PRO A 66 -3.82 3.75 6.73
N LEU A 67 -3.83 5.09 6.58
CA LEU A 67 -2.94 5.79 5.67
C LEU A 67 -1.47 5.62 6.06
N LEU A 68 -1.20 5.52 7.37
CA LEU A 68 0.15 5.30 7.92
C LEU A 68 0.74 3.93 7.59
N CYS A 69 -0.02 3.07 6.92
CA CYS A 69 0.42 1.78 6.39
C CYS A 69 0.02 1.66 4.91
N ALA A 70 -1.28 1.47 4.63
CA ALA A 70 -1.78 1.24 3.27
C ALA A 70 -1.60 2.48 2.36
N GLY A 71 -1.76 3.68 2.92
CA GLY A 71 -1.55 4.93 2.19
C GLY A 71 -0.11 5.07 1.74
N ILE A 72 0.82 5.10 2.68
CA ILE A 72 2.26 5.29 2.36
C ILE A 72 2.83 4.16 1.50
N THR A 73 2.44 2.90 1.76
CA THR A 73 2.92 1.74 0.99
C THR A 73 2.53 1.83 -0.49
N THR A 74 1.40 2.45 -0.81
CA THR A 74 0.97 2.63 -2.20
C THR A 74 1.37 3.99 -2.78
N TYR A 75 1.44 5.03 -1.95
CA TYR A 75 1.88 6.36 -2.35
C TYR A 75 3.34 6.38 -2.81
N SER A 76 4.24 5.80 -2.02
CA SER A 76 5.68 5.79 -2.29
C SER A 76 6.03 5.28 -3.69
N PRO A 77 5.62 4.07 -4.12
CA PRO A 77 5.90 3.62 -5.48
C PRO A 77 5.16 4.43 -6.56
N LEU A 78 3.94 4.90 -6.32
CA LEU A 78 3.23 5.75 -7.27
C LEU A 78 3.99 7.04 -7.54
N ARG A 79 4.47 7.70 -6.49
CA ARG A 79 5.30 8.90 -6.56
C ARG A 79 6.65 8.61 -7.24
N GLN A 80 7.36 7.57 -6.79
CA GLN A 80 8.71 7.23 -7.26
C GLN A 80 8.74 6.95 -8.77
N TRP A 81 7.74 6.26 -9.31
CA TRP A 81 7.66 5.92 -10.73
C TRP A 81 6.75 6.86 -11.53
N GLY A 82 6.41 8.03 -10.95
CA GLY A 82 5.79 9.12 -11.66
C GLY A 82 4.37 8.83 -12.14
N ALA A 83 3.54 8.24 -11.28
CA ALA A 83 2.11 8.18 -11.54
C ALA A 83 1.53 9.60 -11.68
N GLY A 84 0.66 9.83 -12.67
CA GLY A 84 0.10 11.16 -12.92
C GLY A 84 -0.54 11.27 -14.29
N PRO A 85 -0.86 12.50 -14.74
CA PRO A 85 -1.52 12.72 -16.01
C PRO A 85 -0.75 12.11 -17.21
N GLY A 86 -1.47 11.40 -18.08
CA GLY A 86 -0.90 10.72 -19.24
C GLY A 86 -0.19 9.40 -18.94
N ARG A 87 -0.18 8.95 -17.68
CA ARG A 87 0.35 7.65 -17.27
C ARG A 87 -0.77 6.65 -17.07
N LYS A 88 -0.56 5.42 -17.56
CA LYS A 88 -1.46 4.29 -17.29
C LYS A 88 -0.88 3.44 -16.16
N VAL A 89 -1.64 3.36 -15.08
CA VAL A 89 -1.23 2.69 -13.83
C VAL A 89 -2.16 1.50 -13.58
N GLY A 90 -1.56 0.33 -13.37
CA GLY A 90 -2.26 -0.88 -12.97
C GLY A 90 -2.16 -1.10 -11.46
N ILE A 91 -3.26 -1.41 -10.79
CA ILE A 91 -3.28 -1.86 -9.40
C ILE A 91 -3.74 -3.31 -9.39
N VAL A 92 -2.91 -4.21 -8.86
CA VAL A 92 -3.25 -5.64 -8.79
C VAL A 92 -3.79 -5.96 -7.41
N GLY A 93 -5.06 -6.39 -7.37
CA GLY A 93 -5.79 -6.71 -6.14
C GLY A 93 -6.57 -5.53 -5.56
N LEU A 94 -7.78 -5.80 -5.06
CA LEU A 94 -8.61 -4.84 -4.34
C LEU A 94 -8.84 -5.33 -2.92
N GLY A 95 -7.95 -4.96 -2.06
CA GLY A 95 -7.95 -5.21 -0.63
C GLY A 95 -7.49 -3.98 0.15
N GLY A 96 -6.97 -4.18 1.35
CA GLY A 96 -6.53 -3.10 2.24
C GLY A 96 -5.43 -2.18 1.66
N LEU A 97 -4.54 -2.69 0.80
CA LEU A 97 -3.56 -1.86 0.07
C LEU A 97 -4.17 -1.33 -1.24
N GLY A 98 -4.77 -2.24 -2.05
CA GLY A 98 -5.21 -1.90 -3.39
C GLY A 98 -6.27 -0.80 -3.44
N HIS A 99 -7.19 -0.71 -2.45
CA HIS A 99 -8.17 0.37 -2.43
C HIS A 99 -7.51 1.76 -2.27
N MET A 100 -6.45 1.86 -1.44
CA MET A 100 -5.68 3.10 -1.34
C MET A 100 -4.85 3.37 -2.60
N GLY A 101 -4.26 2.32 -3.20
CA GLY A 101 -3.56 2.45 -4.47
C GLY A 101 -4.43 3.02 -5.60
N VAL A 102 -5.68 2.57 -5.71
CA VAL A 102 -6.65 3.12 -6.68
C VAL A 102 -6.97 4.58 -6.36
N LYS A 103 -7.35 4.91 -5.12
CA LYS A 103 -7.70 6.28 -4.70
C LYS A 103 -6.55 7.26 -4.93
N ILE A 104 -5.34 6.89 -4.53
CA ILE A 104 -4.16 7.75 -4.64
C ILE A 104 -3.74 7.92 -6.11
N ALA A 105 -3.68 6.85 -6.90
CA ALA A 105 -3.32 6.94 -8.32
C ALA A 105 -4.32 7.79 -9.11
N HIS A 106 -5.63 7.66 -8.81
CA HIS A 106 -6.68 8.49 -9.39
C HIS A 106 -6.50 9.97 -9.02
N ALA A 107 -6.26 10.27 -7.74
CA ALA A 107 -6.03 11.64 -7.28
C ALA A 107 -4.75 12.26 -7.87
N MET A 108 -3.73 11.46 -8.16
CA MET A 108 -2.54 11.89 -8.91
C MET A 108 -2.85 12.18 -10.40
N GLY A 109 -4.05 11.87 -10.90
CA GLY A 109 -4.46 12.10 -12.28
C GLY A 109 -4.01 11.02 -13.27
N ALA A 110 -3.62 9.85 -12.82
CA ALA A 110 -3.28 8.72 -13.68
C ALA A 110 -4.55 8.05 -14.25
N HIS A 111 -4.41 7.39 -15.41
CA HIS A 111 -5.43 6.45 -15.87
C HIS A 111 -5.28 5.12 -15.13
N VAL A 112 -6.24 4.80 -14.26
CA VAL A 112 -6.16 3.71 -13.31
C VAL A 112 -6.91 2.48 -13.77
N VAL A 113 -6.22 1.35 -13.86
CA VAL A 113 -6.80 0.05 -14.18
C VAL A 113 -6.64 -0.88 -12.98
N LEU A 114 -7.75 -1.37 -12.45
CA LEU A 114 -7.71 -2.38 -11.40
C LEU A 114 -7.75 -3.79 -11.99
N PHE A 115 -6.84 -4.65 -11.54
CA PHE A 115 -6.86 -6.09 -11.81
C PHE A 115 -7.43 -6.85 -10.63
N THR A 116 -8.47 -7.63 -10.87
CA THR A 116 -9.11 -8.48 -9.85
C THR A 116 -9.49 -9.84 -10.41
N THR A 117 -9.62 -10.84 -9.55
CA THR A 117 -10.12 -12.16 -9.92
C THR A 117 -11.65 -12.28 -9.79
N SER A 118 -12.31 -11.27 -9.19
CA SER A 118 -13.73 -11.31 -8.85
C SER A 118 -14.52 -10.20 -9.50
N THR A 119 -15.58 -10.55 -10.20
CA THR A 119 -16.53 -9.58 -10.79
C THR A 119 -17.31 -8.79 -9.76
N SER A 120 -17.49 -9.32 -8.54
CA SER A 120 -18.17 -8.61 -7.44
C SER A 120 -17.44 -7.33 -6.96
N LYS A 121 -16.18 -7.14 -7.37
CA LYS A 121 -15.38 -5.97 -7.01
C LYS A 121 -15.44 -4.83 -8.02
N ILE A 122 -16.12 -5.01 -9.16
CA ILE A 122 -16.13 -4.03 -10.26
C ILE A 122 -16.73 -2.69 -9.83
N GLU A 123 -17.90 -2.71 -9.20
CA GLU A 123 -18.59 -1.48 -8.79
C GLU A 123 -17.80 -0.72 -7.70
N ASP A 124 -17.24 -1.45 -6.75
CA ASP A 124 -16.37 -0.84 -5.73
C ASP A 124 -15.12 -0.21 -6.33
N ALA A 125 -14.47 -0.89 -7.27
CA ALA A 125 -13.29 -0.36 -7.95
C ALA A 125 -13.57 0.96 -8.65
N LYS A 126 -14.68 1.04 -9.38
CA LYS A 126 -15.12 2.26 -10.06
C LYS A 126 -15.44 3.38 -9.06
N ARG A 127 -16.16 3.06 -7.98
CA ARG A 127 -16.46 4.00 -6.89
C ARG A 127 -15.18 4.60 -6.28
N LEU A 128 -14.12 3.80 -6.19
CA LEU A 128 -12.82 4.21 -5.63
C LEU A 128 -11.98 5.03 -6.61
N GLY A 129 -12.38 5.13 -7.89
CA GLY A 129 -11.70 5.93 -8.91
C GLY A 129 -10.96 5.11 -9.98
N ALA A 130 -11.20 3.80 -10.11
CA ALA A 130 -10.66 3.04 -11.23
C ALA A 130 -11.40 3.40 -12.53
N ASP A 131 -10.67 3.78 -13.58
CA ASP A 131 -11.22 4.05 -14.91
C ASP A 131 -11.62 2.76 -15.60
N GLU A 132 -10.83 1.69 -15.42
CA GLU A 132 -11.09 0.37 -15.98
C GLU A 132 -10.90 -0.73 -14.92
N VAL A 133 -11.62 -1.83 -15.10
CA VAL A 133 -11.45 -3.04 -14.27
C VAL A 133 -11.26 -4.23 -15.18
N VAL A 134 -10.21 -5.00 -14.95
CA VAL A 134 -9.84 -6.18 -15.73
C VAL A 134 -9.95 -7.42 -14.86
N ILE A 135 -10.67 -8.43 -15.33
CA ILE A 135 -10.71 -9.72 -14.67
C ILE A 135 -9.48 -10.52 -15.05
N SER A 136 -8.52 -10.58 -14.12
CA SER A 136 -7.18 -11.14 -14.39
C SER A 136 -7.18 -12.65 -14.74
N ARG A 137 -8.29 -13.35 -14.51
CA ARG A 137 -8.48 -14.74 -14.94
C ARG A 137 -8.97 -14.85 -16.38
N ASN A 138 -9.37 -13.74 -17.00
CA ASN A 138 -9.79 -13.70 -18.41
C ASN A 138 -8.58 -13.34 -19.29
N PRO A 139 -8.04 -14.28 -20.09
CA PRO A 139 -6.87 -14.04 -20.90
C PRO A 139 -7.12 -13.01 -22.02
N ASP A 140 -8.34 -12.89 -22.54
CA ASP A 140 -8.67 -11.94 -23.60
C ASP A 140 -8.67 -10.50 -23.05
N GLU A 141 -9.26 -10.29 -21.85
CA GLU A 141 -9.19 -9.00 -21.16
C GLU A 141 -7.74 -8.60 -20.87
N MET A 142 -6.92 -9.53 -20.37
CA MET A 142 -5.50 -9.28 -20.12
C MET A 142 -4.74 -8.94 -21.40
N ALA A 143 -4.97 -9.70 -22.48
CA ALA A 143 -4.30 -9.50 -23.77
C ALA A 143 -4.61 -8.15 -24.41
N ALA A 144 -5.82 -7.62 -24.22
CA ALA A 144 -6.23 -6.30 -24.71
C ALA A 144 -5.37 -5.16 -24.13
N HIS A 145 -4.73 -5.38 -22.99
CA HIS A 145 -3.87 -4.41 -22.32
C HIS A 145 -2.36 -4.65 -22.52
N ALA A 146 -1.96 -5.57 -23.40
CA ALA A 146 -0.55 -5.87 -23.63
C ALA A 146 0.26 -4.61 -23.98
N ASN A 147 1.44 -4.46 -23.34
CA ASN A 147 2.37 -3.34 -23.60
C ASN A 147 1.78 -1.93 -23.42
N SER A 148 0.86 -1.74 -22.50
CA SER A 148 0.15 -0.46 -22.33
C SER A 148 0.40 0.26 -21.02
N PHE A 149 0.98 -0.40 -19.99
CA PHE A 149 1.18 0.19 -18.66
C PHE A 149 2.56 0.82 -18.49
N ASP A 150 2.58 1.98 -17.86
CA ASP A 150 3.80 2.65 -17.41
C ASP A 150 4.25 2.08 -16.05
N LEU A 151 3.30 1.81 -15.16
CA LEU A 151 3.52 1.29 -13.82
C LEU A 151 2.43 0.26 -13.47
N ILE A 152 2.82 -0.81 -12.79
CA ILE A 152 1.90 -1.74 -12.14
C ILE A 152 2.33 -1.89 -10.69
N VAL A 153 1.41 -1.63 -9.75
CA VAL A 153 1.62 -1.83 -8.31
C VAL A 153 0.91 -3.13 -7.90
N ASN A 154 1.69 -4.12 -7.51
CA ASN A 154 1.17 -5.41 -7.07
C ASN A 154 0.98 -5.43 -5.54
N THR A 155 -0.29 -5.42 -5.12
CA THR A 155 -0.68 -5.38 -3.70
C THR A 155 -1.08 -6.74 -3.13
N VAL A 156 -0.98 -7.80 -3.94
CA VAL A 156 -1.44 -9.15 -3.57
C VAL A 156 -0.39 -9.86 -2.73
N ALA A 157 -0.78 -10.27 -1.53
CA ALA A 157 0.06 -11.00 -0.59
C ALA A 157 0.00 -12.54 -0.74
N ALA A 158 -0.62 -13.05 -1.80
CA ALA A 158 -0.66 -14.47 -2.11
C ALA A 158 0.30 -14.79 -3.28
N GLN A 159 0.93 -15.96 -3.22
CA GLN A 159 1.76 -16.45 -4.33
C GLN A 159 0.96 -16.50 -5.63
N HIS A 160 1.50 -15.94 -6.72
CA HIS A 160 0.93 -15.99 -8.06
C HIS A 160 1.99 -15.73 -9.12
N ASP A 161 1.68 -16.08 -10.38
CA ASP A 161 2.55 -15.80 -11.52
C ASP A 161 2.52 -14.29 -11.86
N LEU A 162 3.72 -13.68 -11.90
CA LEU A 162 3.90 -12.28 -12.25
C LEU A 162 3.98 -12.04 -13.77
N ASN A 163 4.26 -13.07 -14.56
CA ASN A 163 4.48 -12.94 -16.01
C ASN A 163 3.31 -12.33 -16.77
N PRO A 164 2.04 -12.71 -16.51
CA PRO A 164 0.91 -12.07 -17.16
C PRO A 164 0.89 -10.54 -16.99
N PHE A 165 1.24 -10.05 -15.80
CA PHE A 165 1.27 -8.61 -15.51
C PHE A 165 2.50 -7.92 -16.10
N ILE A 166 3.70 -8.57 -16.05
CA ILE A 166 4.93 -8.05 -16.66
C ILE A 166 4.71 -7.83 -18.17
N ASN A 167 3.95 -8.70 -18.83
CA ASN A 167 3.65 -8.58 -20.26
C ASN A 167 2.77 -7.39 -20.62
N LEU A 168 2.04 -6.84 -19.65
CA LEU A 168 1.25 -5.62 -19.84
C LEU A 168 2.08 -4.34 -19.84
N LEU A 169 3.30 -4.37 -19.29
CA LEU A 169 4.18 -3.22 -19.22
C LEU A 169 4.67 -2.77 -20.60
N LYS A 170 4.70 -1.48 -20.83
CA LYS A 170 5.41 -0.84 -21.96
C LYS A 170 6.91 -1.16 -21.92
N ARG A 171 7.63 -0.71 -22.97
CA ARG A 171 9.08 -0.55 -22.85
C ARG A 171 9.38 0.45 -21.72
N ASP A 172 10.35 0.13 -20.89
CA ASP A 172 10.75 0.91 -19.71
C ASP A 172 9.70 0.97 -18.57
N GLY A 173 8.59 0.21 -18.70
CA GLY A 173 7.59 0.12 -17.64
C GLY A 173 8.12 -0.64 -16.41
N THR A 174 7.53 -0.33 -15.26
CA THR A 174 7.91 -0.92 -13.97
C THR A 174 6.74 -1.67 -13.34
N MET A 175 7.01 -2.87 -12.83
CA MET A 175 6.13 -3.55 -11.88
C MET A 175 6.78 -3.48 -10.51
N THR A 176 6.07 -2.94 -9.53
CA THR A 176 6.54 -2.88 -8.13
C THR A 176 5.72 -3.78 -7.23
N LEU A 177 6.41 -4.52 -6.38
CA LEU A 177 5.83 -5.43 -5.40
C LEU A 177 5.76 -4.72 -4.05
N VAL A 178 4.57 -4.65 -3.47
CA VAL A 178 4.30 -4.12 -2.13
C VAL A 178 3.54 -5.10 -1.24
N GLY A 179 2.98 -6.17 -1.82
CA GLY A 179 2.41 -7.29 -1.08
C GLY A 179 3.52 -8.26 -0.64
N ALA A 180 3.47 -8.73 0.60
CA ALA A 180 4.41 -9.70 1.14
C ALA A 180 3.73 -11.09 1.21
N PRO A 181 3.96 -11.98 0.23
CA PRO A 181 3.40 -13.33 0.25
C PRO A 181 4.13 -14.23 1.26
N GLU A 182 3.44 -15.20 1.80
CA GLU A 182 4.02 -16.23 2.69
C GLU A 182 5.03 -17.12 1.93
N HIS A 183 4.77 -17.38 0.65
CA HIS A 183 5.65 -18.16 -0.24
C HIS A 183 6.06 -17.31 -1.44
N ASP A 184 7.31 -17.46 -1.87
CA ASP A 184 7.86 -16.71 -3.00
C ASP A 184 7.04 -16.89 -4.28
N HIS A 185 6.95 -15.82 -5.07
CA HIS A 185 6.38 -15.90 -6.40
C HIS A 185 7.23 -16.79 -7.32
N PRO A 186 6.63 -17.50 -8.29
CA PRO A 186 7.40 -18.16 -9.34
C PRO A 186 8.35 -17.19 -10.04
N SER A 187 9.52 -17.67 -10.42
CA SER A 187 10.51 -16.86 -11.15
C SER A 187 9.91 -16.23 -12.40
N PRO A 188 10.07 -14.93 -12.61
CA PRO A 188 9.67 -14.29 -13.86
C PRO A 188 10.51 -14.80 -15.03
N GLN A 189 9.91 -14.88 -16.22
CA GLN A 189 10.63 -15.18 -17.45
C GLN A 189 11.56 -14.03 -17.81
N VAL A 190 12.86 -14.28 -17.83
CA VAL A 190 13.90 -13.25 -18.01
C VAL A 190 13.71 -12.47 -19.32
N PHE A 191 13.32 -13.14 -20.41
CA PHE A 191 13.09 -12.47 -21.70
C PHE A 191 11.93 -11.47 -21.66
N ASN A 192 10.91 -11.66 -20.81
CA ASN A 192 9.85 -10.68 -20.63
C ASN A 192 10.37 -9.32 -20.10
N LEU A 193 11.48 -9.34 -19.37
CA LEU A 193 12.17 -8.14 -18.89
C LEU A 193 13.13 -7.59 -19.95
N ILE A 194 14.03 -8.42 -20.47
CA ILE A 194 15.11 -8.03 -21.40
C ILE A 194 14.56 -7.38 -22.66
N MET A 195 13.57 -8.01 -23.32
CA MET A 195 13.10 -7.59 -24.64
C MET A 195 12.49 -6.19 -24.68
N LYS A 196 12.09 -5.64 -23.53
CA LYS A 196 11.49 -4.31 -23.44
C LYS A 196 12.09 -3.46 -22.32
N ARG A 197 13.23 -3.83 -21.77
CA ARG A 197 13.91 -3.11 -20.69
C ARG A 197 12.96 -2.81 -19.52
N ARG A 198 12.09 -3.77 -19.21
CA ARG A 198 11.12 -3.67 -18.12
C ARG A 198 11.80 -3.88 -16.79
N ARG A 199 11.19 -3.35 -15.73
CA ARG A 199 11.72 -3.45 -14.37
C ARG A 199 10.74 -4.21 -13.49
N LEU A 200 11.30 -5.07 -12.64
CA LEU A 200 10.62 -5.63 -11.47
C LEU A 200 11.32 -5.06 -10.24
N ALA A 201 10.57 -4.38 -9.38
CA ALA A 201 11.09 -3.66 -8.24
C ALA A 201 10.28 -3.97 -6.98
N GLY A 202 10.87 -3.74 -5.81
CA GLY A 202 10.18 -3.76 -4.53
C GLY A 202 10.04 -2.35 -3.96
N SER A 203 9.05 -2.15 -3.08
CA SER A 203 8.88 -0.93 -2.31
C SER A 203 8.35 -1.29 -0.92
N LEU A 204 8.98 -0.75 0.11
CA LEU A 204 8.61 -0.95 1.51
C LEU A 204 8.16 0.37 2.11
N ILE A 205 6.89 0.47 2.51
CA ILE A 205 6.31 1.67 3.13
C ILE A 205 6.91 2.98 2.57
N GLY A 206 7.29 3.94 3.40
CA GLY A 206 8.01 5.16 3.06
C GLY A 206 8.69 5.73 4.29
N GLY A 207 9.62 6.68 4.09
CA GLY A 207 10.27 7.42 5.17
C GLY A 207 9.32 8.42 5.83
N ILE A 208 9.78 9.06 6.90
CA ILE A 208 8.96 9.99 7.70
C ILE A 208 8.55 11.22 6.88
N ALA A 209 9.49 11.82 6.15
CA ALA A 209 9.20 12.98 5.31
C ALA A 209 8.21 12.65 4.18
N GLU A 210 8.40 11.51 3.50
CA GLU A 210 7.49 11.05 2.45
C GLU A 210 6.10 10.69 3.00
N THR A 211 6.05 10.15 4.23
CA THR A 211 4.76 9.87 4.89
C THR A 211 4.03 11.16 5.25
N GLN A 212 4.72 12.21 5.67
CA GLN A 212 4.11 13.53 5.87
C GLN A 212 3.60 14.11 4.56
N GLU A 213 4.40 14.03 3.48
CA GLU A 213 3.98 14.45 2.13
C GLU A 213 2.70 13.72 1.68
N MET A 214 2.64 12.40 1.91
CA MET A 214 1.44 11.59 1.61
C MET A 214 0.22 12.05 2.43
N LEU A 215 0.39 12.37 3.71
CA LEU A 215 -0.71 12.87 4.55
C LEU A 215 -1.20 14.23 4.07
N ASP A 216 -0.28 15.14 3.73
CA ASP A 216 -0.60 16.46 3.19
C ASP A 216 -1.33 16.34 1.85
N PHE A 217 -0.87 15.47 0.95
CA PHE A 217 -1.56 15.12 -0.31
C PHE A 217 -2.97 14.57 -0.05
N CYS A 218 -3.12 13.66 0.91
CA CYS A 218 -4.43 13.14 1.28
C CYS A 218 -5.35 14.24 1.85
N GLY A 219 -4.78 15.20 2.60
CA GLY A 219 -5.51 16.38 3.08
C GLY A 219 -6.01 17.27 1.94
N GLU A 220 -5.16 17.58 0.96
CA GLU A 220 -5.51 18.39 -0.21
C GLU A 220 -6.62 17.76 -1.07
N HIS A 221 -6.60 16.43 -1.19
CA HIS A 221 -7.57 15.67 -1.98
C HIS A 221 -8.72 15.09 -1.17
N CYS A 222 -8.82 15.36 0.14
CA CYS A 222 -9.83 14.81 1.04
C CYS A 222 -9.90 13.27 1.00
N LEU A 223 -8.75 12.61 0.96
CA LEU A 223 -8.63 11.15 0.87
C LEU A 223 -8.45 10.52 2.25
N THR A 224 -9.26 9.53 2.55
CA THR A 224 -9.11 8.63 3.70
C THR A 224 -9.30 7.18 3.26
N ALA A 225 -8.92 6.23 4.10
CA ALA A 225 -9.24 4.83 3.87
C ALA A 225 -10.74 4.57 4.08
N ASP A 226 -11.29 3.60 3.34
CA ASP A 226 -12.60 3.03 3.63
C ASP A 226 -12.44 2.05 4.80
N ILE A 227 -13.21 2.24 5.87
CA ILE A 227 -13.02 1.54 7.14
C ILE A 227 -14.32 0.99 7.72
N GLU A 228 -14.18 -0.01 8.58
CA GLU A 228 -15.20 -0.45 9.52
C GLU A 228 -14.67 -0.23 10.95
N MET A 229 -15.37 0.62 11.73
CA MET A 229 -15.03 0.83 13.13
C MET A 229 -15.49 -0.34 13.98
N ILE A 230 -14.61 -0.82 14.87
CA ILE A 230 -14.91 -1.90 15.81
C ILE A 230 -14.49 -1.52 17.24
N PRO A 231 -15.21 -1.97 18.27
CA PRO A 231 -14.69 -1.91 19.63
C PRO A 231 -13.58 -2.97 19.83
N MET A 232 -12.68 -2.72 20.78
CA MET A 232 -11.55 -3.64 21.07
C MET A 232 -12.02 -5.06 21.36
N GLN A 233 -13.16 -5.24 22.00
CA GLN A 233 -13.73 -6.55 22.35
C GLN A 233 -14.08 -7.42 21.11
N LYS A 234 -14.15 -6.78 19.92
CA LYS A 234 -14.46 -7.45 18.64
C LYS A 234 -13.23 -7.74 17.79
N ILE A 235 -12.02 -7.57 18.33
CA ILE A 235 -10.79 -7.75 17.57
C ILE A 235 -10.64 -9.16 16.99
N ASN A 236 -10.98 -10.20 17.74
CA ASN A 236 -10.87 -11.58 17.27
C ASN A 236 -11.88 -11.88 16.15
N ASP A 237 -13.12 -11.37 16.28
CA ASP A 237 -14.14 -11.48 15.21
C ASP A 237 -13.65 -10.79 13.93
N ALA A 238 -12.98 -9.64 14.06
CA ALA A 238 -12.41 -8.91 12.93
C ALA A 238 -11.26 -9.69 12.25
N TYR A 239 -10.39 -10.34 12.99
CA TYR A 239 -9.35 -11.20 12.43
C TYR A 239 -9.95 -12.37 11.63
N GLU A 240 -10.98 -13.04 12.16
CA GLU A 240 -11.67 -14.11 11.43
C GLU A 240 -12.32 -13.60 10.12
N ARG A 241 -12.92 -12.41 10.15
CA ARG A 241 -13.49 -11.77 8.96
C ARG A 241 -12.41 -11.40 7.95
N MET A 242 -11.25 -10.89 8.39
CA MET A 242 -10.12 -10.59 7.52
C MET A 242 -9.62 -11.84 6.78
N LEU A 243 -9.50 -12.98 7.46
CA LEU A 243 -9.10 -14.26 6.84
C LEU A 243 -10.08 -14.70 5.73
N LYS A 244 -11.35 -14.33 5.85
CA LYS A 244 -12.40 -14.59 4.86
C LYS A 244 -12.51 -13.48 3.79
N SER A 245 -11.65 -12.47 3.83
CA SER A 245 -11.72 -11.25 2.99
C SER A 245 -13.07 -10.51 3.12
N ASP A 246 -13.73 -10.62 4.28
CA ASP A 246 -15.00 -9.99 4.63
C ASP A 246 -14.76 -8.66 5.36
N VAL A 247 -14.20 -7.67 4.66
CA VAL A 247 -14.02 -6.30 5.13
C VAL A 247 -13.81 -5.33 3.96
N LYS A 248 -14.37 -4.14 4.03
CA LYS A 248 -14.19 -3.05 3.06
C LYS A 248 -13.69 -1.78 3.74
N TYR A 249 -12.37 -1.54 3.86
CA TYR A 249 -11.26 -2.44 3.47
C TYR A 249 -10.31 -2.63 4.64
N ARG A 250 -10.53 -1.88 5.74
CA ARG A 250 -9.73 -1.93 6.96
C ARG A 250 -10.63 -1.89 8.18
N PHE A 251 -10.32 -2.68 9.19
CA PHE A 251 -10.86 -2.46 10.52
C PHE A 251 -10.05 -1.40 11.24
N VAL A 252 -10.75 -0.51 11.95
CA VAL A 252 -10.14 0.47 12.86
C VAL A 252 -10.76 0.30 14.23
N ILE A 253 -9.91 0.16 15.22
CA ILE A 253 -10.30 -0.15 16.59
C ILE A 253 -10.52 1.15 17.37
N ASP A 254 -11.70 1.33 17.95
CA ASP A 254 -11.96 2.37 18.95
C ASP A 254 -11.33 1.94 20.30
N ILE A 255 -10.16 2.50 20.60
CA ILE A 255 -9.45 2.21 21.85
C ILE A 255 -10.23 2.72 23.09
N ASP A 256 -11.02 3.78 22.97
CA ASP A 256 -11.84 4.28 24.08
C ASP A 256 -12.93 3.28 24.49
N SER A 257 -13.26 2.32 23.64
CA SER A 257 -14.15 1.21 23.98
C SER A 257 -13.63 0.33 25.12
N MET A 258 -12.32 0.38 25.42
CA MET A 258 -11.72 -0.32 26.58
C MET A 258 -12.10 0.31 27.93
N ARG A 259 -12.56 1.56 27.93
CA ARG A 259 -12.93 2.30 29.15
C ARG A 259 -14.41 2.13 29.51
N LYS A 260 -15.16 1.47 28.68
CA LYS A 260 -16.59 1.14 28.84
C LYS A 260 -16.75 -0.33 29.21
#